data_4a58e371fd8311c4d56ef036942540d4
#
_entry.id   4a58e371fd8311c4d56ef036942540d4
#
_cell.length_a   1.000
_cell.length_b   1.000
_cell.length_c   1.000
_cell.angle_alpha   90.00
_cell.angle_beta   90.00
_cell.angle_gamma   90.00
#
_symmetry.space_group_name_H-M   'P 1'
#
loop_
_entity.id
_entity.type
_entity.pdbx_description
1 polymer ?
#
loop_
_entity_poly.entity_id
_entity_poly.type
_entity_poly.pdbx_seq_one_letter_code
_entity_poly.pdbx_strand_id
1 'polypeptide(L)'
;MVTIYDIALKTGYSAPTVSKALNKTGGLSNSTRKKILDAAKELGYRPNMTARALTTKKSFLIGVIYEDADMQRGFDHPLFGKILNKFRECLEFAGYDLLFISHALIGEKKSYVEHCYHRNVDAVGIINPLSADNEIMELAESDIPCVSTNFIIPGISTVVTANVDAGYKAASCFIKNGHKKIAYIGGTYSQYNMAAIDRLEGLKKAFKDFGLKYDESYVKFCHKWSRAESHDAMKELLERHDDITAVFVANDNMAVGAMEYVKSIGKRIPDDISFIGFDNEMISEFYSPPLTTFRQDIKTIGELSAEILMNRLVGIPVGECVRVPAIFIERNSVKKL
;
A
#
# COMPACT_ATOMS: atom_id res chain seq x y z
N MET A 1 29.73 -27.87 10.42
CA MET A 1 28.59 -27.63 9.46
C MET A 1 28.97 -28.34 8.16
N VAL A 2 28.06 -29.15 7.60
CA VAL A 2 28.31 -29.84 6.32
C VAL A 2 28.37 -28.85 5.17
N THR A 3 29.37 -29.00 4.30
CA THR A 3 29.66 -28.09 3.18
C THR A 3 29.44 -28.80 1.83
N ILE A 4 29.49 -28.05 0.74
CA ILE A 4 29.46 -28.64 -0.63
C ILE A 4 30.67 -29.53 -0.88
N TYR A 5 31.80 -29.31 -0.20
CA TYR A 5 33.00 -30.14 -0.30
C TYR A 5 32.80 -31.53 0.31
N ASP A 6 32.05 -31.63 1.40
CA ASP A 6 31.75 -32.92 2.03
C ASP A 6 30.83 -33.77 1.13
N ILE A 7 29.88 -33.11 0.44
CA ILE A 7 29.04 -33.79 -0.56
C ILE A 7 29.89 -34.23 -1.78
N ALA A 8 30.79 -33.38 -2.21
CA ALA A 8 31.71 -33.69 -3.32
C ALA A 8 32.57 -34.94 -2.97
N LEU A 9 33.13 -34.96 -1.77
CA LEU A 9 33.92 -36.12 -1.28
C LEU A 9 33.07 -37.39 -1.23
N LYS A 10 31.84 -37.34 -0.72
CA LYS A 10 30.93 -38.49 -0.61
C LYS A 10 30.47 -39.02 -1.97
N THR A 11 30.23 -38.12 -2.93
CA THR A 11 29.63 -38.51 -4.23
C THR A 11 30.65 -38.77 -5.33
N GLY A 12 31.90 -38.30 -5.14
CA GLY A 12 32.97 -38.35 -6.17
C GLY A 12 32.81 -37.30 -7.30
N TYR A 13 31.88 -36.34 -7.15
CA TYR A 13 31.72 -35.24 -8.10
C TYR A 13 32.49 -34.00 -7.63
N SER A 14 32.86 -33.12 -8.56
CA SER A 14 33.50 -31.84 -8.20
C SER A 14 32.55 -30.89 -7.46
N ALA A 15 33.06 -30.02 -6.59
CA ALA A 15 32.27 -29.04 -5.88
C ALA A 15 31.43 -28.11 -6.81
N PRO A 16 31.92 -27.67 -7.99
CA PRO A 16 31.08 -26.97 -8.98
C PRO A 16 29.90 -27.83 -9.50
N THR A 17 30.10 -29.15 -9.69
CA THR A 17 29.02 -30.05 -10.11
C THR A 17 27.98 -30.23 -9.03
N VAL A 18 28.40 -30.35 -7.76
CA VAL A 18 27.52 -30.38 -6.60
C VAL A 18 26.72 -29.07 -6.49
N SER A 19 27.37 -27.91 -6.63
CA SER A 19 26.72 -26.61 -6.62
C SER A 19 25.66 -26.50 -7.73
N LYS A 20 25.96 -26.94 -8.97
CA LYS A 20 24.99 -26.97 -10.07
C LYS A 20 23.78 -27.86 -9.77
N ALA A 21 24.01 -29.03 -9.16
CA ALA A 21 22.92 -29.93 -8.77
C ALA A 21 21.99 -29.34 -7.72
N LEU A 22 22.57 -28.75 -6.66
CA LEU A 22 21.85 -28.12 -5.55
C LEU A 22 21.05 -26.89 -6.01
N ASN A 23 21.63 -26.06 -6.90
CA ASN A 23 21.00 -24.85 -7.43
C ASN A 23 20.10 -25.09 -8.65
N LYS A 24 19.91 -26.32 -9.06
CA LYS A 24 19.13 -26.71 -10.25
C LYS A 24 19.60 -26.02 -11.54
N THR A 25 20.87 -25.63 -11.63
CA THR A 25 21.48 -24.98 -12.79
C THR A 25 22.31 -25.98 -13.60
N GLY A 26 22.58 -25.66 -14.90
CA GLY A 26 23.41 -26.44 -15.79
C GLY A 26 22.78 -27.77 -16.27
N GLY A 27 23.35 -28.33 -17.34
CA GLY A 27 22.88 -29.55 -18.03
C GLY A 27 23.33 -30.84 -17.35
N LEU A 28 23.03 -31.05 -16.06
CA LEU A 28 23.32 -32.32 -15.39
C LEU A 28 22.25 -33.37 -15.70
N SER A 29 22.67 -34.65 -15.87
CA SER A 29 21.73 -35.77 -15.99
C SER A 29 20.86 -35.88 -14.73
N ASN A 30 19.61 -36.37 -14.89
CA ASN A 30 18.70 -36.56 -13.76
C ASN A 30 19.27 -37.53 -12.72
N SER A 31 20.01 -38.57 -13.17
CA SER A 31 20.66 -39.56 -12.29
C SER A 31 21.78 -38.93 -11.45
N THR A 32 22.63 -38.08 -12.07
CA THR A 32 23.68 -37.36 -11.35
C THR A 32 23.08 -36.38 -10.32
N ARG A 33 22.08 -35.64 -10.74
CA ARG A 33 21.39 -34.69 -9.85
C ARG A 33 20.76 -35.42 -8.65
N LYS A 34 20.04 -36.49 -8.87
CA LYS A 34 19.44 -37.31 -7.82
C LYS A 34 20.49 -37.83 -6.84
N LYS A 35 21.58 -38.41 -7.32
CA LYS A 35 22.67 -38.94 -6.47
C LYS A 35 23.26 -37.87 -5.56
N ILE A 36 23.45 -36.65 -6.06
CA ILE A 36 23.99 -35.54 -5.27
C ILE A 36 22.96 -35.04 -4.23
N LEU A 37 21.68 -34.93 -4.60
CA LEU A 37 20.62 -34.50 -3.66
C LEU A 37 20.37 -35.50 -2.54
N ASP A 38 20.43 -36.81 -2.85
CA ASP A 38 20.31 -37.88 -1.87
C ASP A 38 21.47 -37.83 -0.87
N ALA A 39 22.71 -37.69 -1.35
CA ALA A 39 23.88 -37.54 -0.50
C ALA A 39 23.85 -36.30 0.36
N ALA A 40 23.36 -35.17 -0.18
CA ALA A 40 23.17 -33.94 0.60
C ALA A 40 22.16 -34.14 1.74
N LYS A 41 21.06 -34.83 1.47
CA LYS A 41 20.03 -35.15 2.45
C LYS A 41 20.58 -36.09 3.55
N GLU A 42 21.30 -37.14 3.19
CA GLU A 42 21.91 -38.08 4.14
C GLU A 42 22.94 -37.39 5.06
N LEU A 43 23.73 -36.45 4.52
CA LEU A 43 24.70 -35.67 5.30
C LEU A 43 24.05 -34.58 6.16
N GLY A 44 22.74 -34.33 6.01
CA GLY A 44 22.08 -33.20 6.67
C GLY A 44 22.57 -31.84 6.20
N TYR A 45 22.98 -31.76 4.90
CA TYR A 45 23.40 -30.47 4.34
C TYR A 45 22.27 -29.46 4.34
N ARG A 46 22.57 -28.27 4.82
CA ARG A 46 21.68 -27.11 4.77
C ARG A 46 22.33 -26.04 3.86
N PRO A 47 21.64 -25.57 2.82
CA PRO A 47 22.15 -24.50 1.98
C PRO A 47 22.52 -23.27 2.82
N ASN A 48 23.71 -22.75 2.62
CA ASN A 48 24.13 -21.49 3.23
C ASN A 48 23.76 -20.36 2.26
N MET A 49 22.77 -19.55 2.62
CA MET A 49 22.29 -18.44 1.78
C MET A 49 23.39 -17.38 1.59
N THR A 50 24.24 -17.13 2.58
CA THR A 50 25.38 -16.21 2.44
C THR A 50 26.38 -16.68 1.38
N ALA A 51 26.70 -17.98 1.36
CA ALA A 51 27.57 -18.56 0.33
C ALA A 51 26.91 -18.54 -1.05
N ARG A 52 25.60 -18.72 -1.11
CA ARG A 52 24.81 -18.60 -2.35
C ARG A 52 24.81 -17.16 -2.86
N ALA A 53 24.62 -16.19 -1.98
CA ALA A 53 24.62 -14.76 -2.33
C ALA A 53 25.98 -14.34 -2.94
N LEU A 54 27.10 -14.82 -2.41
CA LEU A 54 28.44 -14.56 -2.96
C LEU A 54 28.61 -15.09 -4.40
N THR A 55 28.01 -16.24 -4.71
CA THR A 55 28.09 -16.86 -6.04
C THR A 55 27.11 -16.32 -7.05
N THR A 56 25.90 -15.96 -6.61
CA THR A 56 24.82 -15.48 -7.48
C THR A 56 24.77 -13.96 -7.59
N LYS A 57 25.48 -13.23 -6.73
CA LYS A 57 25.39 -11.78 -6.52
C LYS A 57 23.96 -11.33 -6.19
N LYS A 58 23.16 -12.21 -5.59
CA LYS A 58 21.80 -11.94 -5.12
C LYS A 58 21.65 -12.37 -3.67
N SER A 59 21.12 -11.51 -2.84
CA SER A 59 20.87 -11.82 -1.43
C SER A 59 19.58 -12.60 -1.20
N PHE A 60 18.64 -12.50 -2.14
CA PHE A 60 17.25 -12.95 -2.01
C PHE A 60 16.51 -12.25 -0.87
N LEU A 61 16.91 -11.02 -0.55
CA LEU A 61 16.28 -10.16 0.43
C LEU A 61 15.63 -8.97 -0.26
N ILE A 62 14.38 -8.70 0.08
CA ILE A 62 13.69 -7.47 -0.30
C ILE A 62 13.56 -6.59 0.93
N GLY A 63 14.07 -5.37 0.84
CA GLY A 63 13.85 -4.35 1.85
C GLY A 63 12.39 -3.88 1.83
N VAL A 64 11.82 -3.62 3.00
CA VAL A 64 10.49 -3.05 3.13
C VAL A 64 10.57 -1.81 4.01
N ILE A 65 10.17 -0.66 3.46
CA ILE A 65 9.94 0.56 4.21
C ILE A 65 8.46 0.63 4.54
N TYR A 66 8.15 0.54 5.83
CA TYR A 66 6.80 0.56 6.34
C TYR A 66 6.76 1.32 7.66
N GLU A 67 6.08 2.44 7.67
CA GLU A 67 5.92 3.25 8.87
C GLU A 67 4.44 3.68 8.99
N ASP A 68 3.96 3.85 10.21
CA ASP A 68 2.60 4.28 10.49
C ASP A 68 2.61 5.34 11.60
N ALA A 69 3.04 6.55 11.23
CA ALA A 69 3.09 7.69 12.15
C ALA A 69 1.70 8.28 12.45
N ASP A 70 0.79 8.24 11.46
CA ASP A 70 -0.50 8.93 11.55
C ASP A 70 -1.50 8.17 12.42
N MET A 71 -1.65 6.87 12.20
CA MET A 71 -2.62 6.04 12.92
C MET A 71 -2.02 5.26 14.09
N GLN A 72 -0.71 5.08 14.12
CA GLN A 72 0.05 4.34 15.14
C GLN A 72 -0.47 2.91 15.39
N ARG A 73 -0.97 2.27 14.33
CA ARG A 73 -1.50 0.90 14.36
C ARG A 73 -0.47 -0.14 13.92
N GLY A 74 0.67 0.30 13.36
CA GLY A 74 1.69 -0.60 12.84
C GLY A 74 1.11 -1.58 11.82
N PHE A 75 1.38 -2.86 11.97
CA PHE A 75 0.87 -3.90 11.05
C PHE A 75 -0.64 -4.12 11.10
N ASP A 76 -1.31 -3.63 12.13
CA ASP A 76 -2.78 -3.66 12.24
C ASP A 76 -3.46 -2.54 11.45
N HIS A 77 -2.67 -1.74 10.69
CA HIS A 77 -3.24 -0.74 9.80
C HIS A 77 -4.18 -1.39 8.78
N PRO A 78 -5.48 -0.97 8.71
CA PRO A 78 -6.52 -1.72 7.99
C PRO A 78 -6.28 -1.83 6.48
N LEU A 79 -5.54 -0.89 5.89
CA LEU A 79 -5.17 -0.88 4.48
C LEU A 79 -3.75 -1.41 4.28
N PHE A 80 -2.75 -0.71 4.82
CA PHE A 80 -1.34 -0.97 4.50
C PHE A 80 -0.82 -2.29 5.03
N GLY A 81 -1.27 -2.74 6.21
CA GLY A 81 -0.94 -4.07 6.73
C GLY A 81 -1.39 -5.21 5.81
N LYS A 82 -2.57 -5.04 5.18
CA LYS A 82 -3.09 -6.03 4.23
C LYS A 82 -2.37 -5.99 2.88
N ILE A 83 -2.01 -4.78 2.38
CA ILE A 83 -1.18 -4.62 1.18
C ILE A 83 0.18 -5.28 1.41
N LEU A 84 0.84 -4.99 2.54
CA LEU A 84 2.11 -5.60 2.92
C LEU A 84 2.02 -7.13 2.97
N ASN A 85 0.96 -7.68 3.57
CA ASN A 85 0.79 -9.13 3.62
C ASN A 85 0.69 -9.74 2.22
N LYS A 86 -0.09 -9.14 1.32
CA LYS A 86 -0.21 -9.66 -0.05
C LYS A 86 1.08 -9.52 -0.85
N PHE A 87 1.78 -8.40 -0.72
CA PHE A 87 3.10 -8.16 -1.30
C PHE A 87 4.10 -9.24 -0.83
N ARG A 88 4.15 -9.50 0.50
CA ARG A 88 4.97 -10.54 1.10
C ARG A 88 4.69 -11.92 0.50
N GLU A 89 3.42 -12.34 0.45
CA GLU A 89 3.03 -13.65 -0.11
C GLU A 89 3.57 -13.86 -1.53
N CYS A 90 3.48 -12.82 -2.39
CA CYS A 90 3.97 -12.90 -3.76
C CYS A 90 5.49 -13.02 -3.82
N LEU A 91 6.23 -12.28 -2.99
CA LEU A 91 7.68 -12.32 -2.96
C LEU A 91 8.23 -13.61 -2.35
N GLU A 92 7.61 -14.13 -1.28
CA GLU A 92 7.95 -15.43 -0.71
C GLU A 92 7.75 -16.57 -1.74
N PHE A 93 6.67 -16.51 -2.52
CA PHE A 93 6.46 -17.46 -3.62
C PHE A 93 7.54 -17.36 -4.70
N ALA A 94 8.08 -16.15 -4.93
CA ALA A 94 9.22 -15.92 -5.82
C ALA A 94 10.59 -16.28 -5.19
N GLY A 95 10.62 -16.71 -3.92
CA GLY A 95 11.82 -17.15 -3.20
C GLY A 95 12.62 -16.05 -2.55
N TYR A 96 12.00 -14.91 -2.24
CA TYR A 96 12.59 -13.78 -1.52
C TYR A 96 12.07 -13.71 -0.08
N ASP A 97 12.98 -13.37 0.85
CA ASP A 97 12.63 -13.02 2.21
C ASP A 97 12.48 -11.49 2.34
N LEU A 98 11.69 -11.03 3.32
CA LEU A 98 11.49 -9.60 3.58
C LEU A 98 12.29 -9.14 4.81
N LEU A 99 12.92 -7.98 4.68
CA LEU A 99 13.64 -7.31 5.75
C LEU A 99 13.13 -5.87 5.92
N PHE A 100 12.64 -5.53 7.12
CA PHE A 100 12.25 -4.15 7.39
C PHE A 100 13.47 -3.23 7.43
N ILE A 101 13.41 -2.16 6.66
CA ILE A 101 14.43 -1.11 6.57
C ILE A 101 13.94 0.06 7.42
N SER A 102 14.79 0.55 8.30
CA SER A 102 14.50 1.66 9.20
C SER A 102 15.70 2.60 9.32
N HIS A 103 15.51 3.75 9.93
CA HIS A 103 16.58 4.72 10.21
C HIS A 103 17.52 4.28 11.35
N ALA A 104 17.23 3.17 12.03
CA ALA A 104 18.06 2.65 13.12
C ALA A 104 18.78 1.38 12.68
N LEU A 105 20.10 1.43 12.57
CA LEU A 105 20.94 0.28 12.28
C LEU A 105 22.06 0.19 13.31
N ILE A 106 22.08 -0.91 14.08
CA ILE A 106 23.12 -1.19 15.10
C ILE A 106 23.29 -0.02 16.10
N GLY A 107 22.18 0.64 16.48
CA GLY A 107 22.19 1.77 17.41
C GLY A 107 22.60 3.11 16.81
N GLU A 108 22.89 3.18 15.53
CA GLU A 108 23.20 4.42 14.80
C GLU A 108 22.03 4.82 13.89
N LYS A 109 21.86 6.14 13.68
CA LYS A 109 20.97 6.65 12.65
C LYS A 109 21.64 6.49 11.29
N LYS A 110 20.96 5.84 10.34
CA LYS A 110 21.39 5.63 8.95
C LYS A 110 20.26 6.02 8.00
N SER A 111 20.63 6.40 6.77
CA SER A 111 19.62 6.57 5.73
C SER A 111 19.07 5.22 5.27
N TYR A 112 17.91 5.21 4.61
CA TYR A 112 17.34 3.98 4.03
C TYR A 112 18.32 3.35 3.04
N VAL A 113 19.00 4.15 2.22
CA VAL A 113 19.99 3.69 1.23
C VAL A 113 21.17 3.01 1.91
N GLU A 114 21.76 3.63 2.95
CA GLU A 114 22.85 3.04 3.73
C GLU A 114 22.43 1.72 4.37
N HIS A 115 21.21 1.65 4.92
CA HIS A 115 20.69 0.41 5.52
C HIS A 115 20.54 -0.69 4.47
N CYS A 116 19.99 -0.35 3.29
CA CYS A 116 19.83 -1.28 2.18
C CYS A 116 21.18 -1.86 1.72
N TYR A 117 22.19 -1.02 1.51
CA TYR A 117 23.54 -1.48 1.14
C TYR A 117 24.17 -2.34 2.23
N HIS A 118 24.05 -1.92 3.49
CA HIS A 118 24.61 -2.69 4.61
C HIS A 118 24.01 -4.10 4.70
N ARG A 119 22.72 -4.24 4.42
CA ARG A 119 22.00 -5.53 4.41
C ARG A 119 22.08 -6.25 3.06
N ASN A 120 22.65 -5.59 2.04
CA ASN A 120 22.75 -6.10 0.68
C ASN A 120 21.39 -6.59 0.15
N VAL A 121 20.33 -5.76 0.32
CA VAL A 121 19.01 -6.11 -0.24
C VAL A 121 19.04 -5.99 -1.77
N ASP A 122 18.29 -6.85 -2.44
CA ASP A 122 18.25 -6.87 -3.92
C ASP A 122 17.29 -5.79 -4.49
N ALA A 123 16.28 -5.40 -3.72
CA ALA A 123 15.31 -4.37 -4.09
C ALA A 123 14.51 -3.89 -2.86
N VAL A 124 13.68 -2.85 -3.02
CA VAL A 124 12.90 -2.25 -1.92
C VAL A 124 11.44 -2.03 -2.30
N GLY A 125 10.53 -2.46 -1.42
CA GLY A 125 9.12 -2.09 -1.43
C GLY A 125 8.84 -0.96 -0.42
N ILE A 126 8.27 0.15 -0.90
CA ILE A 126 7.89 1.31 -0.09
C ILE A 126 6.38 1.28 0.07
N ILE A 127 5.88 0.92 1.26
CA ILE A 127 4.44 0.63 1.46
C ILE A 127 3.75 1.67 2.31
N ASN A 128 4.27 2.41 3.08
CA ASN A 128 3.73 3.56 3.82
C ASN A 128 4.90 4.28 4.49
N PRO A 129 5.67 5.07 3.74
CA PRO A 129 6.80 5.81 4.29
C PRO A 129 6.32 7.00 5.10
N LEU A 130 7.19 7.56 5.91
CA LEU A 130 6.97 8.88 6.49
C LEU A 130 6.89 9.92 5.36
N SER A 131 5.86 10.76 5.38
CA SER A 131 5.44 11.60 4.26
C SER A 131 6.39 12.74 3.88
N ALA A 132 7.40 13.03 4.65
CA ALA A 132 8.28 14.20 4.48
C ALA A 132 9.75 13.83 4.25
N ASP A 133 10.04 12.59 3.86
CA ASP A 133 11.39 12.08 3.95
C ASP A 133 12.20 12.32 2.68
N ASN A 134 13.18 13.22 2.76
CA ASN A 134 14.17 13.41 1.70
C ASN A 134 14.94 12.11 1.39
N GLU A 135 15.06 11.21 2.37
CA GLU A 135 15.75 9.93 2.23
C GLU A 135 15.03 8.96 1.26
N ILE A 136 13.71 9.14 1.07
CA ILE A 136 12.98 8.42 0.01
C ILE A 136 13.45 8.86 -1.39
N MET A 137 13.83 10.13 -1.56
CA MET A 137 14.38 10.60 -2.82
C MET A 137 15.79 10.05 -3.07
N GLU A 138 16.59 9.84 -2.04
CA GLU A 138 17.90 9.16 -2.17
C GLU A 138 17.72 7.73 -2.71
N LEU A 139 16.67 7.02 -2.30
CA LEU A 139 16.34 5.71 -2.88
C LEU A 139 15.95 5.81 -4.36
N ALA A 140 15.19 6.83 -4.75
CA ALA A 140 14.81 7.04 -6.14
C ALA A 140 16.02 7.34 -7.05
N GLU A 141 17.05 7.97 -6.50
CA GLU A 141 18.30 8.32 -7.18
C GLU A 141 19.34 7.18 -7.13
N SER A 142 19.12 6.17 -6.29
CA SER A 142 20.03 5.02 -6.16
C SER A 142 19.86 4.00 -7.28
N ASP A 143 20.78 3.04 -7.36
CA ASP A 143 20.70 1.90 -8.28
C ASP A 143 19.82 0.74 -7.72
N ILE A 144 19.24 0.90 -6.54
CA ILE A 144 18.38 -0.11 -5.90
C ILE A 144 17.01 -0.10 -6.58
N PRO A 145 16.56 -1.22 -7.17
CA PRO A 145 15.21 -1.30 -7.73
C PRO A 145 14.13 -1.06 -6.66
N CYS A 146 13.23 -0.11 -6.90
CA CYS A 146 12.18 0.25 -5.94
C CYS A 146 10.79 0.17 -6.57
N VAL A 147 9.79 -0.14 -5.74
CA VAL A 147 8.36 0.04 -6.03
C VAL A 147 7.70 0.73 -4.85
N SER A 148 6.77 1.64 -5.11
CA SER A 148 5.97 2.29 -4.08
C SER A 148 4.50 1.89 -4.17
N THR A 149 3.81 1.87 -3.03
CA THR A 149 2.35 1.78 -2.95
C THR A 149 1.80 3.05 -2.32
N ASN A 150 0.74 3.60 -2.91
CA ASN A 150 0.03 4.76 -2.40
C ASN A 150 0.79 6.12 -2.41
N PHE A 151 2.11 6.11 -2.56
CA PHE A 151 2.95 7.31 -2.66
C PHE A 151 3.53 7.43 -4.06
N ILE A 152 3.21 8.52 -4.76
CA ILE A 152 3.73 8.79 -6.10
C ILE A 152 5.07 9.51 -5.94
N ILE A 153 6.15 8.75 -6.09
CA ILE A 153 7.52 9.23 -5.90
C ILE A 153 8.18 9.31 -7.27
N PRO A 154 8.69 10.47 -7.69
CA PRO A 154 9.41 10.61 -8.97
C PRO A 154 10.56 9.60 -9.08
N GLY A 155 10.68 8.93 -10.23
CA GLY A 155 11.71 7.90 -10.46
C GLY A 155 11.39 6.51 -9.91
N ILE A 156 10.36 6.36 -9.08
CA ILE A 156 9.92 5.07 -8.53
C ILE A 156 8.59 4.65 -9.16
N SER A 157 8.53 3.42 -9.66
CA SER A 157 7.25 2.87 -10.14
C SER A 157 6.28 2.70 -8.98
N THR A 158 5.04 3.14 -9.18
CA THR A 158 4.07 3.22 -8.10
C THR A 158 2.76 2.53 -8.48
N VAL A 159 2.16 1.82 -7.52
CA VAL A 159 0.80 1.28 -7.63
C VAL A 159 -0.09 2.01 -6.63
N VAL A 160 -1.11 2.71 -7.13
CA VAL A 160 -2.05 3.50 -6.31
C VAL A 160 -3.49 3.17 -6.66
N THR A 161 -4.40 3.48 -5.76
CA THR A 161 -5.83 3.47 -6.07
C THR A 161 -6.17 4.60 -7.05
N ALA A 162 -7.10 4.37 -7.98
CA ALA A 162 -7.65 5.38 -8.88
C ALA A 162 -8.55 6.36 -8.11
N ASN A 163 -7.92 7.21 -7.28
CA ASN A 163 -8.61 8.08 -6.32
C ASN A 163 -9.49 9.13 -7.00
N VAL A 164 -9.05 9.69 -8.14
CA VAL A 164 -9.84 10.66 -8.92
C VAL A 164 -11.15 10.03 -9.41
N ASP A 165 -11.08 8.81 -9.93
CA ASP A 165 -12.28 8.09 -10.42
C ASP A 165 -13.24 7.75 -9.28
N ALA A 166 -12.70 7.40 -8.11
CA ALA A 166 -13.50 7.13 -6.93
C ALA A 166 -14.22 8.39 -6.42
N GLY A 167 -13.51 9.52 -6.32
CA GLY A 167 -14.11 10.81 -5.95
C GLY A 167 -15.19 11.26 -6.94
N TYR A 168 -14.94 11.08 -8.24
CA TYR A 168 -15.92 11.33 -9.29
C TYR A 168 -17.17 10.47 -9.10
N LYS A 169 -17.01 9.19 -8.82
CA LYS A 169 -18.12 8.25 -8.61
C LYS A 169 -18.91 8.57 -7.35
N ALA A 170 -18.25 8.98 -6.25
CA ALA A 170 -18.91 9.41 -5.02
C ALA A 170 -19.81 10.63 -5.26
N ALA A 171 -19.26 11.68 -5.87
CA ALA A 171 -20.01 12.88 -6.19
C ALA A 171 -21.15 12.61 -7.20
N SER A 172 -20.90 11.79 -8.22
CA SER A 172 -21.93 11.39 -9.19
C SER A 172 -23.07 10.64 -8.52
N CYS A 173 -22.79 9.79 -7.52
CA CYS A 173 -23.82 9.13 -6.72
C CYS A 173 -24.69 10.15 -5.99
N PHE A 174 -24.11 11.11 -5.30
CA PHE A 174 -24.84 12.17 -4.61
C PHE A 174 -25.67 13.03 -5.57
N ILE A 175 -25.07 13.51 -6.66
CA ILE A 175 -25.73 14.39 -7.62
C ILE A 175 -26.93 13.68 -8.28
N LYS A 176 -26.79 12.42 -8.67
CA LYS A 176 -27.88 11.60 -9.23
C LYS A 176 -29.02 11.35 -8.24
N ASN A 177 -28.73 11.41 -6.95
CA ASN A 177 -29.71 11.34 -5.86
C ASN A 177 -30.28 12.72 -5.48
N GLY A 178 -29.95 13.79 -6.21
CA GLY A 178 -30.50 15.13 -6.03
C GLY A 178 -29.67 16.07 -5.18
N HIS A 179 -28.59 15.61 -4.54
CA HIS A 179 -27.73 16.43 -3.71
C HIS A 179 -26.92 17.44 -4.53
N LYS A 180 -26.92 18.69 -4.12
CA LYS A 180 -26.13 19.79 -4.74
C LYS A 180 -25.20 20.48 -3.74
N LYS A 181 -25.47 20.34 -2.46
CA LYS A 181 -24.69 20.89 -1.36
C LYS A 181 -23.90 19.75 -0.69
N ILE A 182 -22.73 19.47 -1.25
CA ILE A 182 -21.91 18.32 -0.91
C ILE A 182 -20.61 18.82 -0.30
N ALA A 183 -20.38 18.46 0.95
CA ALA A 183 -19.11 18.75 1.63
C ALA A 183 -18.08 17.62 1.38
N TYR A 184 -16.81 17.99 1.54
CA TYR A 184 -15.70 17.05 1.52
C TYR A 184 -14.85 17.19 2.80
N ILE A 185 -14.56 16.08 3.46
CA ILE A 185 -13.62 16.03 4.58
C ILE A 185 -12.45 15.14 4.19
N GLY A 186 -11.28 15.74 3.98
CA GLY A 186 -10.02 15.08 3.64
C GLY A 186 -9.12 14.87 4.84
N GLY A 187 -8.23 13.87 4.78
CA GLY A 187 -7.14 13.69 5.73
C GLY A 187 -5.87 14.43 5.29
N THR A 188 -4.77 14.19 5.99
CA THR A 188 -3.44 14.70 5.66
C THR A 188 -3.03 14.34 4.24
N TYR A 189 -2.34 15.25 3.59
CA TYR A 189 -1.75 15.04 2.26
C TYR A 189 -0.35 15.64 2.20
N SER A 190 0.45 15.18 1.24
CA SER A 190 1.79 15.69 0.95
C SER A 190 2.05 15.66 -0.55
N GLN A 191 3.18 16.18 -0.99
CA GLN A 191 3.57 16.13 -2.41
C GLN A 191 3.63 14.71 -2.98
N TYR A 192 3.80 13.68 -2.14
CA TYR A 192 3.87 12.27 -2.55
C TYR A 192 2.58 11.49 -2.22
N ASN A 193 1.82 11.92 -1.21
CA ASN A 193 0.54 11.31 -0.84
C ASN A 193 -0.61 12.24 -1.20
N MET A 194 -1.11 12.08 -2.39
CA MET A 194 -2.18 12.91 -2.96
C MET A 194 -3.57 12.28 -2.83
N ALA A 195 -3.73 11.16 -2.13
CA ALA A 195 -4.98 10.40 -2.13
C ALA A 195 -6.22 11.24 -1.74
N ALA A 196 -6.10 12.08 -0.70
CA ALA A 196 -7.20 12.95 -0.28
C ALA A 196 -7.48 14.06 -1.32
N ILE A 197 -6.43 14.64 -1.91
CA ILE A 197 -6.57 15.66 -2.96
C ILE A 197 -7.16 15.06 -4.23
N ASP A 198 -6.70 13.90 -4.67
CA ASP A 198 -7.20 13.22 -5.87
C ASP A 198 -8.70 12.88 -5.72
N ARG A 199 -9.16 12.47 -4.54
CA ARG A 199 -10.59 12.25 -4.26
C ARG A 199 -11.39 13.53 -4.39
N LEU A 200 -10.88 14.65 -3.88
CA LEU A 200 -11.50 15.97 -4.03
C LEU A 200 -11.53 16.41 -5.50
N GLU A 201 -10.44 16.24 -6.24
CA GLU A 201 -10.40 16.58 -7.67
C GLU A 201 -11.42 15.76 -8.48
N GLY A 202 -11.58 14.49 -8.15
CA GLY A 202 -12.65 13.66 -8.73
C GLY A 202 -14.04 14.21 -8.44
N LEU A 203 -14.29 14.64 -7.19
CA LEU A 203 -15.55 15.28 -6.81
C LEU A 203 -15.78 16.56 -7.60
N LYS A 204 -14.81 17.45 -7.69
CA LYS A 204 -14.90 18.71 -8.48
C LYS A 204 -15.16 18.44 -9.96
N LYS A 205 -14.51 17.43 -10.52
CA LYS A 205 -14.73 17.01 -11.92
C LYS A 205 -16.18 16.58 -12.14
N ALA A 206 -16.77 15.81 -11.24
CA ALA A 206 -18.18 15.43 -11.33
C ALA A 206 -19.10 16.65 -11.32
N PHE A 207 -18.89 17.61 -10.40
CA PHE A 207 -19.66 18.85 -10.37
C PHE A 207 -19.63 19.56 -11.73
N LYS A 208 -18.45 19.70 -12.31
CA LYS A 208 -18.25 20.34 -13.63
C LYS A 208 -19.04 19.59 -14.73
N ASP A 209 -18.91 18.27 -14.79
CA ASP A 209 -19.52 17.44 -15.82
C ASP A 209 -21.06 17.42 -15.71
N PHE A 210 -21.61 17.59 -14.51
CA PHE A 210 -23.06 17.76 -14.27
C PHE A 210 -23.54 19.23 -14.38
N GLY A 211 -22.70 20.14 -14.82
CA GLY A 211 -23.04 21.56 -14.96
C GLY A 211 -23.26 22.32 -13.65
N LEU A 212 -22.72 21.80 -12.54
CA LEU A 212 -22.81 22.40 -11.23
C LEU A 212 -21.51 23.15 -10.89
N LYS A 213 -21.60 24.22 -10.11
CA LYS A 213 -20.43 24.93 -9.57
C LYS A 213 -20.14 24.36 -8.19
N TYR A 214 -18.89 23.94 -7.98
CA TYR A 214 -18.40 23.54 -6.65
C TYR A 214 -17.90 24.76 -5.88
N ASP A 215 -18.17 24.81 -4.60
CA ASP A 215 -17.72 25.86 -3.69
C ASP A 215 -16.68 25.28 -2.72
N GLU A 216 -15.46 25.80 -2.77
CA GLU A 216 -14.33 25.36 -1.94
C GLU A 216 -14.58 25.56 -0.43
N SER A 217 -15.54 26.41 -0.04
CA SER A 217 -15.89 26.60 1.38
C SER A 217 -16.51 25.35 2.02
N TYR A 218 -16.99 24.40 1.21
CA TYR A 218 -17.48 23.08 1.66
C TYR A 218 -16.35 22.04 1.85
N VAL A 219 -15.06 22.44 1.75
CA VAL A 219 -13.91 21.55 1.94
C VAL A 219 -13.28 21.78 3.29
N LYS A 220 -12.97 20.69 3.98
CA LYS A 220 -12.15 20.72 5.19
C LYS A 220 -11.10 19.62 5.14
N PHE A 221 -9.83 19.96 5.42
CA PHE A 221 -8.77 18.99 5.60
C PHE A 221 -8.41 18.89 7.09
N CYS A 222 -8.24 17.66 7.56
CA CYS A 222 -7.73 17.33 8.89
C CYS A 222 -6.21 17.16 8.85
N HIS A 223 -5.54 17.42 9.96
CA HIS A 223 -4.09 17.24 10.09
C HIS A 223 -3.70 15.76 10.21
N LYS A 224 -4.66 14.91 10.61
CA LYS A 224 -4.51 13.45 10.70
C LYS A 224 -5.71 12.77 10.07
N TRP A 225 -5.57 11.48 9.77
CA TRP A 225 -6.68 10.61 9.36
C TRP A 225 -7.47 10.12 10.58
N SER A 226 -7.90 11.07 11.43
CA SER A 226 -8.47 10.76 12.74
C SER A 226 -9.96 11.02 12.82
N ARG A 227 -10.66 10.14 13.58
CA ARG A 227 -12.08 10.26 13.89
C ARG A 227 -12.41 11.54 14.65
N ALA A 228 -11.57 11.93 15.62
CA ALA A 228 -11.79 13.13 16.42
C ALA A 228 -11.70 14.40 15.58
N GLU A 229 -10.66 14.55 14.75
CA GLU A 229 -10.54 15.74 13.90
C GLU A 229 -11.64 15.84 12.86
N SER A 230 -12.12 14.70 12.34
CA SER A 230 -13.25 14.70 11.40
C SER A 230 -14.58 15.06 12.07
N HIS A 231 -14.77 14.69 13.33
CA HIS A 231 -15.91 15.16 14.13
C HIS A 231 -15.91 16.70 14.24
N ASP A 232 -14.75 17.29 14.58
CA ASP A 232 -14.62 18.74 14.71
C ASP A 232 -14.70 19.44 13.33
N ALA A 233 -14.15 18.85 12.29
CA ALA A 233 -14.28 19.34 10.91
C ALA A 233 -15.75 19.40 10.46
N MET A 234 -16.54 18.38 10.80
CA MET A 234 -17.98 18.37 10.50
C MET A 234 -18.75 19.44 11.25
N LYS A 235 -18.37 19.68 12.52
CA LYS A 235 -18.90 20.79 13.33
C LYS A 235 -18.67 22.13 12.62
N GLU A 236 -17.40 22.42 12.29
CA GLU A 236 -17.06 23.68 11.62
C GLU A 236 -17.75 23.86 10.26
N LEU A 237 -17.95 22.77 9.50
CA LEU A 237 -18.66 22.81 8.22
C LEU A 237 -20.14 23.16 8.43
N LEU A 238 -20.82 22.56 9.40
CA LEU A 238 -22.25 22.83 9.66
C LEU A 238 -22.50 24.18 10.35
N GLU A 239 -21.54 24.72 11.07
CA GLU A 239 -21.60 26.10 11.60
C GLU A 239 -21.51 27.15 10.48
N ARG A 240 -20.86 26.84 9.35
CA ARG A 240 -20.73 27.73 8.19
C ARG A 240 -21.81 27.52 7.13
N HIS A 241 -22.28 26.28 6.98
CA HIS A 241 -23.15 25.84 5.91
C HIS A 241 -24.23 24.92 6.47
N ASP A 242 -25.37 25.48 6.82
CA ASP A 242 -26.54 24.75 7.34
C ASP A 242 -27.30 23.97 6.24
N ASP A 243 -26.99 24.27 4.99
CA ASP A 243 -27.58 23.70 3.77
C ASP A 243 -26.87 22.42 3.25
N ILE A 244 -25.86 21.90 3.95
CA ILE A 244 -25.18 20.64 3.59
C ILE A 244 -26.18 19.48 3.65
N THR A 245 -26.30 18.76 2.53
CA THR A 245 -27.18 17.57 2.42
C THR A 245 -26.39 16.26 2.23
N ALA A 246 -25.13 16.34 1.86
CA ALA A 246 -24.26 15.16 1.69
C ALA A 246 -22.81 15.47 2.05
N VAL A 247 -22.08 14.46 2.50
CA VAL A 247 -20.66 14.56 2.86
C VAL A 247 -19.90 13.37 2.30
N PHE A 248 -18.87 13.63 1.48
CA PHE A 248 -17.87 12.64 1.11
C PHE A 248 -16.69 12.77 2.07
N VAL A 249 -16.37 11.69 2.77
CA VAL A 249 -15.27 11.66 3.75
C VAL A 249 -14.17 10.74 3.24
N ALA A 250 -12.94 11.17 3.37
CA ALA A 250 -11.79 10.52 2.74
C ALA A 250 -11.48 9.11 3.27
N ASN A 251 -11.92 8.73 4.48
CA ASN A 251 -11.93 7.33 4.92
C ASN A 251 -13.11 7.02 5.86
N ASP A 252 -13.34 5.74 6.13
CA ASP A 252 -14.48 5.28 6.94
C ASP A 252 -14.35 5.65 8.42
N ASN A 253 -13.13 5.59 8.97
CA ASN A 253 -12.90 5.96 10.36
C ASN A 253 -13.21 7.46 10.59
N MET A 254 -12.80 8.32 9.66
CA MET A 254 -13.15 9.73 9.66
C MET A 254 -14.66 9.92 9.42
N ALA A 255 -15.26 9.15 8.49
CA ALA A 255 -16.70 9.24 8.23
C ALA A 255 -17.52 8.97 9.49
N VAL A 256 -17.12 7.98 10.29
CA VAL A 256 -17.78 7.70 11.58
C VAL A 256 -17.69 8.91 12.52
N GLY A 257 -16.55 9.58 12.61
CA GLY A 257 -16.40 10.80 13.41
C GLY A 257 -17.37 11.92 12.99
N ALA A 258 -17.44 12.19 11.69
CA ALA A 258 -18.37 13.17 11.14
C ALA A 258 -19.83 12.78 11.36
N MET A 259 -20.17 11.49 11.19
CA MET A 259 -21.53 10.97 11.46
C MET A 259 -21.92 11.07 12.94
N GLU A 260 -20.97 10.90 13.86
CA GLU A 260 -21.21 11.07 15.29
C GLU A 260 -21.56 12.51 15.64
N TYR A 261 -20.85 13.48 15.09
CA TYR A 261 -21.21 14.87 15.29
C TYR A 261 -22.63 15.16 14.80
N VAL A 262 -22.97 14.73 13.58
CA VAL A 262 -24.32 14.92 13.00
C VAL A 262 -25.41 14.35 13.91
N LYS A 263 -25.19 13.16 14.47
CA LYS A 263 -26.13 12.55 15.42
C LYS A 263 -26.21 13.28 16.74
N SER A 264 -25.08 13.79 17.26
CA SER A 264 -25.02 14.50 18.54
C SER A 264 -25.88 15.78 18.56
N ILE A 265 -26.07 16.39 17.39
CA ILE A 265 -26.94 17.56 17.20
C ILE A 265 -28.37 17.19 16.77
N GLY A 266 -28.74 15.91 16.90
CA GLY A 266 -30.10 15.43 16.63
C GLY A 266 -30.48 15.28 15.16
N LYS A 267 -29.54 15.45 14.22
CA LYS A 267 -29.77 15.19 12.79
C LYS A 267 -29.67 13.69 12.46
N ARG A 268 -30.45 13.25 11.47
CA ARG A 268 -30.56 11.85 11.08
C ARG A 268 -29.75 11.55 9.82
N ILE A 269 -29.20 10.36 9.76
CA ILE A 269 -28.46 9.83 8.61
C ILE A 269 -29.26 8.62 8.08
N PRO A 270 -29.60 8.59 6.79
CA PRO A 270 -29.31 9.56 5.73
C PRO A 270 -30.37 10.68 5.59
N ASP A 271 -31.40 10.73 6.46
CA ASP A 271 -32.59 11.58 6.24
C ASP A 271 -32.27 13.08 6.13
N ASP A 272 -31.40 13.59 6.96
CA ASP A 272 -31.01 14.99 6.96
C ASP A 272 -29.67 15.20 6.23
N ILE A 273 -28.71 14.27 6.39
CA ILE A 273 -27.39 14.33 5.74
C ILE A 273 -26.98 12.93 5.29
N SER A 274 -26.65 12.77 4.01
CA SER A 274 -26.11 11.55 3.41
C SER A 274 -24.59 11.48 3.53
N PHE A 275 -24.03 10.25 3.67
CA PHE A 275 -22.59 10.04 3.80
C PHE A 275 -22.05 8.99 2.84
N ILE A 276 -20.86 9.24 2.28
CA ILE A 276 -20.02 8.24 1.62
C ILE A 276 -18.64 8.29 2.26
N GLY A 277 -18.11 7.14 2.62
CA GLY A 277 -16.75 6.94 3.14
C GLY A 277 -15.80 6.34 2.12
N PHE A 278 -14.66 5.79 2.60
CA PHE A 278 -13.65 5.14 1.78
C PHE A 278 -12.89 4.11 2.63
N ASP A 279 -12.44 3.00 2.04
CA ASP A 279 -11.66 1.86 2.53
C ASP A 279 -12.46 0.59 2.82
N ASN A 280 -13.77 0.68 3.01
CA ASN A 280 -14.62 -0.45 3.43
C ASN A 280 -14.05 -1.16 4.68
N GLU A 281 -13.71 -0.34 5.69
CA GLU A 281 -13.34 -0.87 6.99
C GLU A 281 -14.54 -1.59 7.64
N MET A 282 -14.27 -2.53 8.54
CA MET A 282 -15.33 -3.30 9.22
C MET A 282 -16.37 -2.41 9.89
N ILE A 283 -15.95 -1.26 10.44
CA ILE A 283 -16.85 -0.29 11.06
C ILE A 283 -17.91 0.22 10.09
N SER A 284 -17.63 0.31 8.78
CA SER A 284 -18.58 0.81 7.79
C SER A 284 -19.79 -0.10 7.62
N GLU A 285 -19.63 -1.39 7.82
CA GLU A 285 -20.72 -2.38 7.73
C GLU A 285 -21.59 -2.41 8.99
N PHE A 286 -20.97 -2.29 10.16
CA PHE A 286 -21.65 -2.45 11.46
C PHE A 286 -22.11 -1.12 12.08
N TYR A 287 -21.76 0.02 11.49
CA TYR A 287 -22.26 1.30 11.96
C TYR A 287 -23.76 1.46 11.63
N SER A 288 -24.48 2.30 12.35
CA SER A 288 -25.90 2.56 12.12
C SER A 288 -26.13 4.01 11.66
N PRO A 289 -26.65 4.25 10.43
CA PRO A 289 -26.86 3.27 9.38
C PRO A 289 -25.52 2.75 8.82
N PRO A 290 -25.52 1.55 8.17
CA PRO A 290 -24.35 1.06 7.46
C PRO A 290 -23.85 2.04 6.38
N LEU A 291 -22.54 2.30 6.36
CA LEU A 291 -21.92 3.35 5.55
C LEU A 291 -21.64 2.88 4.12
N THR A 292 -22.20 3.59 3.15
CA THR A 292 -21.80 3.51 1.74
C THR A 292 -20.34 3.95 1.60
N THR A 293 -19.52 3.16 0.91
CA THR A 293 -18.06 3.36 0.90
C THR A 293 -17.41 2.81 -0.37
N PHE A 294 -16.11 2.90 -0.48
CA PHE A 294 -15.30 2.26 -1.52
C PHE A 294 -14.37 1.24 -0.90
N ARG A 295 -14.23 0.08 -1.53
CA ARG A 295 -13.21 -0.90 -1.20
C ARG A 295 -12.03 -0.76 -2.15
N GLN A 296 -10.85 -0.53 -1.61
CA GLN A 296 -9.61 -0.60 -2.39
C GLN A 296 -9.31 -2.07 -2.75
N ASP A 297 -8.85 -2.33 -3.97
CA ASP A 297 -8.44 -3.69 -4.38
C ASP A 297 -7.02 -3.99 -3.90
N ILE A 298 -6.94 -4.25 -2.59
CA ILE A 298 -5.70 -4.55 -1.86
C ILE A 298 -4.94 -5.72 -2.48
N LYS A 299 -5.68 -6.73 -2.95
CA LYS A 299 -5.09 -7.91 -3.60
C LYS A 299 -4.34 -7.50 -4.86
N THR A 300 -5.01 -6.81 -5.76
CA THR A 300 -4.41 -6.34 -7.02
C THR A 300 -3.25 -5.37 -6.78
N ILE A 301 -3.38 -4.45 -5.79
CA ILE A 301 -2.29 -3.53 -5.44
C ILE A 301 -1.05 -4.31 -4.98
N GLY A 302 -1.18 -5.27 -4.07
CA GLY A 302 -0.06 -6.06 -3.58
C GLY A 302 0.58 -6.95 -4.66
N GLU A 303 -0.24 -7.59 -5.50
CA GLU A 303 0.22 -8.44 -6.61
C GLU A 303 0.99 -7.63 -7.66
N LEU A 304 0.43 -6.52 -8.14
CA LEU A 304 1.08 -5.65 -9.12
C LEU A 304 2.37 -5.03 -8.58
N SER A 305 2.39 -4.64 -7.30
CA SER A 305 3.61 -4.09 -6.68
C SER A 305 4.73 -5.12 -6.65
N ALA A 306 4.42 -6.38 -6.29
CA ALA A 306 5.40 -7.46 -6.33
C ALA A 306 5.86 -7.77 -7.76
N GLU A 307 4.94 -7.84 -8.73
CA GLU A 307 5.25 -8.06 -10.13
C GLU A 307 6.16 -6.96 -10.70
N ILE A 308 5.83 -5.69 -10.47
CA ILE A 308 6.64 -4.55 -10.90
C ILE A 308 8.05 -4.63 -10.30
N LEU A 309 8.18 -4.94 -9.01
CA LEU A 309 9.48 -5.06 -8.36
C LEU A 309 10.31 -6.20 -8.96
N MET A 310 9.70 -7.36 -9.20
CA MET A 310 10.36 -8.50 -9.82
C MET A 310 10.81 -8.21 -11.26
N ASN A 311 10.00 -7.47 -12.03
CA ASN A 311 10.36 -7.04 -13.38
C ASN A 311 11.55 -6.07 -13.35
N ARG A 312 11.57 -5.11 -12.42
CA ARG A 312 12.72 -4.20 -12.25
C ARG A 312 14.01 -4.93 -11.88
N LEU A 313 13.94 -5.96 -11.03
CA LEU A 313 15.08 -6.80 -10.65
C LEU A 313 15.75 -7.51 -11.82
N VAL A 314 15.03 -7.74 -12.91
CA VAL A 314 15.57 -8.37 -14.13
C VAL A 314 15.71 -7.39 -15.30
N GLY A 315 15.57 -6.09 -15.04
CA GLY A 315 15.76 -5.01 -16.02
C GLY A 315 14.63 -4.88 -17.04
N ILE A 316 13.46 -5.43 -16.76
CA ILE A 316 12.28 -5.28 -17.63
C ILE A 316 11.67 -3.88 -17.38
N PRO A 317 11.47 -3.07 -18.43
CA PRO A 317 10.82 -1.77 -18.29
C PRO A 317 9.40 -1.89 -17.72
N VAL A 318 9.07 -1.02 -16.78
CA VAL A 318 7.75 -0.96 -16.13
C VAL A 318 7.22 0.47 -16.16
N GLY A 319 5.89 0.62 -16.15
CA GLY A 319 5.24 1.93 -16.09
C GLY A 319 5.54 2.68 -14.79
N GLU A 320 5.50 4.02 -14.85
CA GLU A 320 5.76 4.86 -13.68
C GLU A 320 4.66 4.80 -12.65
N CYS A 321 3.39 4.77 -13.08
CA CYS A 321 2.26 4.79 -12.15
C CYS A 321 1.09 3.93 -12.67
N VAL A 322 0.73 2.91 -11.91
CA VAL A 322 -0.43 2.05 -12.16
C VAL A 322 -1.56 2.43 -11.21
N ARG A 323 -2.74 2.76 -11.77
CA ARG A 323 -3.94 3.11 -10.99
C ARG A 323 -4.92 1.96 -10.97
N VAL A 324 -5.23 1.46 -9.78
CA VAL A 324 -6.14 0.34 -9.54
C VAL A 324 -7.53 0.87 -9.16
N PRO A 325 -8.60 0.53 -9.88
CA PRO A 325 -9.94 0.99 -9.55
C PRO A 325 -10.42 0.55 -8.16
N ALA A 326 -11.06 1.46 -7.43
CA ALA A 326 -11.78 1.11 -6.20
C ALA A 326 -13.21 0.64 -6.51
N ILE A 327 -13.68 -0.31 -5.73
CA ILE A 327 -15.01 -0.92 -5.87
C ILE A 327 -16.00 -0.15 -4.98
N PHE A 328 -17.05 0.40 -5.57
CA PHE A 328 -18.11 1.09 -4.83
C PHE A 328 -19.00 0.07 -4.12
N ILE A 329 -19.24 0.29 -2.83
CA ILE A 329 -20.05 -0.55 -1.95
C ILE A 329 -21.23 0.30 -1.46
N GLU A 330 -22.38 0.10 -2.05
CA GLU A 330 -23.60 0.80 -1.67
C GLU A 330 -24.20 0.19 -0.41
N ARG A 331 -24.61 1.06 0.55
CA ARG A 331 -25.31 0.69 1.78
C ARG A 331 -26.42 1.72 2.08
N ASN A 332 -26.68 1.99 3.36
CA ASN A 332 -27.86 2.72 3.81
C ASN A 332 -27.61 4.19 4.20
N SER A 333 -26.40 4.71 4.00
CA SER A 333 -26.04 6.08 4.42
C SER A 333 -26.30 7.17 3.36
N VAL A 334 -26.86 6.80 2.21
CA VAL A 334 -27.23 7.74 1.14
C VAL A 334 -28.71 7.62 0.85
N LYS A 335 -29.42 8.74 0.77
CA LYS A 335 -30.81 8.79 0.32
C LYS A 335 -30.97 9.55 -0.98
N LYS A 336 -32.11 9.40 -1.62
CA LYS A 336 -32.58 10.24 -2.71
C LYS A 336 -33.36 11.43 -2.11
N LEU A 337 -33.06 12.67 -2.56
CA LEU A 337 -33.78 13.90 -2.24
C LEU A 337 -35.03 14.06 -3.10
#